data_a48042469abd7ae6357eab99e720d642
#
_entry.id   a48042469abd7ae6357eab99e720d642
#
_cell.length_a   1.000
_cell.length_b   1.000
_cell.length_c   1.000
_cell.angle_alpha   90.00
_cell.angle_beta   90.00
_cell.angle_gamma   90.00
#
_symmetry.space_group_name_H-M   'P 1'
#
loop_
_entity.id
_entity.type
_entity.pdbx_description
1 polymer ?
#
loop_
_entity_poly.entity_id
_entity_poly.type
_entity_poly.pdbx_seq_one_letter_code
_entity_poly.pdbx_strand_id
1 'polypeptide(L)'
;MHTRKLALLAALAIAGGAAATFTPTASAQVSFSLSVGTPPPPMRYEVVPAPRPGYVWAPGYWNWSGSQYVWIGGNWYRDRPGYVYYQPRWERDGDHWRMRRAYWGRDEHWRGRHDNGRHRGWYKHHGDHDHGDHDHD
;
A
#
# COMPACT_ATOMS: atom_id res chain seq x y z
N MET A 1 44.23 73.59 1.51
CA MET A 1 42.95 74.20 1.07
C MET A 1 42.06 73.04 0.57
N HIS A 2 41.19 72.71 1.37
CA HIS A 2 39.72 72.65 1.39
C HIS A 2 39.05 72.23 0.08
N THR A 3 38.39 71.12 0.07
CA THR A 3 36.97 71.13 -0.29
C THR A 3 36.34 69.77 0.06
N ARG A 4 35.38 69.89 0.94
CA ARG A 4 34.43 68.80 1.33
C ARG A 4 33.47 68.54 0.17
N LYS A 5 33.30 67.31 -0.23
CA LYS A 5 32.17 66.90 -1.06
C LYS A 5 31.37 65.86 -0.29
N LEU A 6 30.16 66.22 0.08
CA LEU A 6 29.13 65.33 0.61
C LEU A 6 28.70 64.34 -0.50
N ALA A 7 28.77 63.04 -0.22
CA ALA A 7 28.12 62.00 -1.03
C ALA A 7 26.90 61.57 -0.30
N LEU A 8 25.75 61.73 -0.91
CA LEU A 8 24.49 61.20 -0.50
C LEU A 8 24.49 59.64 -0.72
N LEU A 9 24.30 58.91 0.36
CA LEU A 9 24.03 57.46 0.31
C LEU A 9 22.54 57.25 0.13
N ALA A 10 22.14 56.80 -1.06
CA ALA A 10 20.80 56.24 -1.31
C ALA A 10 20.81 54.80 -0.86
N ALA A 11 20.13 54.49 0.24
CA ALA A 11 19.91 53.13 0.69
C ALA A 11 18.76 52.48 -0.14
N LEU A 12 19.11 51.54 -1.01
CA LEU A 12 18.14 50.71 -1.72
C LEU A 12 17.87 49.45 -0.90
N ALA A 13 16.73 49.39 -0.22
CA ALA A 13 16.26 48.21 0.50
C ALA A 13 15.73 47.16 -0.49
N ILE A 14 16.51 46.12 -0.78
CA ILE A 14 16.07 44.98 -1.53
C ILE A 14 15.42 44.01 -0.53
N ALA A 15 14.09 43.96 -0.54
CA ALA A 15 13.32 42.93 0.15
C ALA A 15 13.47 41.61 -0.60
N GLY A 16 14.46 40.81 -0.22
CA GLY A 16 14.62 39.43 -0.74
C GLY A 16 13.63 38.50 -0.08
N GLY A 17 12.57 38.17 -0.80
CA GLY A 17 11.66 37.10 -0.41
C GLY A 17 12.37 35.73 -0.51
N ALA A 18 12.65 35.09 0.64
CA ALA A 18 13.16 33.73 0.70
C ALA A 18 12.03 32.78 0.32
N ALA A 19 11.97 32.37 -0.95
CA ALA A 19 11.15 31.22 -1.38
C ALA A 19 11.80 29.95 -0.82
N ALA A 20 11.21 29.40 0.26
CA ALA A 20 11.58 28.10 0.78
C ALA A 20 11.18 27.04 -0.24
N THR A 21 12.12 26.56 -1.03
CA THR A 21 11.92 25.41 -1.90
C THR A 21 11.90 24.15 -1.05
N PHE A 22 10.72 23.59 -0.81
CA PHE A 22 10.58 22.25 -0.24
C PHE A 22 11.04 21.24 -1.30
N THR A 23 12.25 20.75 -1.17
CA THR A 23 12.71 19.58 -1.93
C THR A 23 12.08 18.35 -1.28
N PRO A 24 11.23 17.58 -2.00
CA PRO A 24 10.76 16.30 -1.47
C PRO A 24 11.98 15.39 -1.32
N THR A 25 12.27 14.97 -0.09
CA THR A 25 13.24 13.92 0.16
C THR A 25 12.70 12.63 -0.46
N ALA A 26 13.26 12.22 -1.58
CA ALA A 26 12.99 10.91 -2.14
C ALA A 26 13.48 9.87 -1.13
N SER A 27 12.55 9.22 -0.43
CA SER A 27 12.84 8.07 0.41
C SER A 27 13.24 6.94 -0.52
N ALA A 28 14.53 6.74 -0.70
CA ALA A 28 15.07 5.56 -1.36
C ALA A 28 14.68 4.35 -0.48
N GLN A 29 13.69 3.59 -0.90
CA GLN A 29 13.39 2.29 -0.30
C GLN A 29 14.57 1.38 -0.62
N VAL A 30 15.45 1.18 0.36
CA VAL A 30 16.52 0.20 0.25
C VAL A 30 15.88 -1.18 0.31
N SER A 31 15.63 -1.76 -0.85
CA SER A 31 15.16 -3.15 -0.97
C SER A 31 16.35 -4.06 -0.74
N PHE A 32 16.53 -4.55 0.49
CA PHE A 32 17.50 -5.60 0.74
C PHE A 32 17.02 -6.90 0.08
N SER A 33 17.62 -7.28 -1.03
CA SER A 33 17.45 -8.60 -1.61
C SER A 33 18.51 -9.52 -1.04
N LEU A 34 18.06 -10.56 -0.33
CA LEU A 34 18.97 -11.62 0.15
C LEU A 34 19.31 -12.55 -1.03
N SER A 35 20.59 -12.65 -1.35
CA SER A 35 21.12 -13.52 -2.40
C SER A 35 22.07 -14.54 -1.81
N VAL A 36 21.88 -15.84 -2.15
CA VAL A 36 22.65 -16.98 -1.61
C VAL A 36 23.10 -17.86 -2.75
N GLY A 37 24.38 -18.25 -2.75
CA GLY A 37 24.94 -19.15 -3.78
C GLY A 37 24.48 -20.61 -3.64
N THR A 38 24.09 -21.04 -2.43
CA THR A 38 23.63 -22.39 -2.18
C THR A 38 22.14 -22.51 -2.45
N PRO A 39 21.68 -23.55 -3.19
CA PRO A 39 20.25 -23.76 -3.44
C PRO A 39 19.50 -24.06 -2.14
N PRO A 40 18.23 -23.63 -2.01
CA PRO A 40 17.41 -23.99 -0.87
C PRO A 40 17.13 -25.50 -0.88
N PRO A 41 17.00 -26.13 0.30
CA PRO A 41 16.58 -27.52 0.39
C PRO A 41 15.16 -27.72 -0.19
N PRO A 42 14.77 -28.96 -0.53
CA PRO A 42 13.42 -29.26 -0.92
C PRO A 42 12.40 -28.81 0.12
N MET A 43 11.23 -28.38 -0.33
CA MET A 43 10.15 -27.97 0.57
C MET A 43 9.76 -29.12 1.51
N ARG A 44 9.52 -28.78 2.77
CA ARG A 44 9.01 -29.76 3.73
C ARG A 44 7.52 -29.95 3.54
N TYR A 45 7.08 -31.17 3.69
CA TYR A 45 5.66 -31.47 3.76
C TYR A 45 5.13 -31.02 5.15
N GLU A 46 4.07 -30.24 5.13
CA GLU A 46 3.32 -29.85 6.33
C GLU A 46 1.87 -30.28 6.19
N VAL A 47 1.31 -30.79 7.27
CA VAL A 47 -0.13 -31.05 7.33
C VAL A 47 -0.84 -29.70 7.39
N VAL A 48 -1.65 -29.41 6.37
CA VAL A 48 -2.46 -28.19 6.36
C VAL A 48 -3.53 -28.31 7.43
N PRO A 49 -3.58 -27.38 8.39
CA PRO A 49 -4.60 -27.42 9.45
C PRO A 49 -6.01 -27.18 8.89
N ALA A 50 -7.03 -27.56 9.66
CA ALA A 50 -8.41 -27.28 9.29
C ALA A 50 -8.63 -25.77 9.04
N PRO A 51 -9.42 -25.38 8.03
CA PRO A 51 -9.66 -23.99 7.69
C PRO A 51 -10.17 -23.16 8.88
N ARG A 52 -9.66 -21.96 9.05
CA ARG A 52 -10.08 -21.02 10.09
C ARG A 52 -10.80 -19.83 9.44
N PRO A 53 -12.09 -19.59 9.76
CA PRO A 53 -12.82 -18.44 9.23
C PRO A 53 -12.10 -17.12 9.47
N GLY A 54 -11.95 -16.29 8.44
CA GLY A 54 -11.27 -15.00 8.50
C GLY A 54 -9.74 -15.08 8.53
N TYR A 55 -9.15 -16.24 8.22
CA TYR A 55 -7.70 -16.43 8.15
C TYR A 55 -7.29 -17.18 6.88
N VAL A 56 -6.08 -16.89 6.43
CA VAL A 56 -5.40 -17.57 5.33
C VAL A 56 -4.22 -18.36 5.89
N TRP A 57 -4.11 -19.62 5.51
CA TRP A 57 -2.95 -20.43 5.84
C TRP A 57 -1.77 -20.08 4.92
N ALA A 58 -0.65 -19.73 5.51
CA ALA A 58 0.61 -19.57 4.83
C ALA A 58 1.50 -20.78 5.16
N PRO A 59 1.81 -21.64 4.17
CA PRO A 59 2.72 -22.75 4.37
C PRO A 59 4.09 -22.29 4.84
N GLY A 60 4.84 -23.19 5.48
CA GLY A 60 6.20 -22.94 5.89
C GLY A 60 7.15 -22.70 4.70
N TYR A 61 8.29 -22.16 5.00
CA TYR A 61 9.31 -21.86 4.00
C TYR A 61 10.72 -21.91 4.60
N TRP A 62 11.72 -22.06 3.73
CA TRP A 62 13.11 -21.95 4.13
C TRP A 62 13.52 -20.49 4.22
N ASN A 63 14.05 -20.10 5.37
CA ASN A 63 14.69 -18.80 5.58
C ASN A 63 16.20 -18.97 5.67
N TRP A 64 16.96 -17.96 5.26
CA TRP A 64 18.41 -17.94 5.40
C TRP A 64 18.82 -17.18 6.67
N SER A 65 19.57 -17.84 7.55
CA SER A 65 20.03 -17.27 8.83
C SER A 65 21.31 -16.43 8.72
N GLY A 66 21.88 -16.33 7.51
CA GLY A 66 23.22 -15.76 7.28
C GLY A 66 24.28 -16.84 7.01
N SER A 67 24.04 -18.06 7.46
CA SER A 67 24.97 -19.19 7.29
C SER A 67 24.32 -20.48 6.81
N GLN A 68 23.03 -20.67 7.09
CA GLN A 68 22.32 -21.91 6.76
C GLN A 68 20.81 -21.63 6.52
N TYR A 69 20.16 -22.57 5.83
CA TYR A 69 18.72 -22.58 5.70
C TYR A 69 18.07 -23.08 7.00
N VAL A 70 17.07 -22.33 7.49
CA VAL A 70 16.26 -22.68 8.66
C VAL A 70 14.80 -22.74 8.22
N TRP A 71 14.10 -23.80 8.58
CA TRP A 71 12.70 -23.96 8.29
C TRP A 71 11.87 -23.08 9.21
N ILE A 72 11.01 -22.25 8.63
CA ILE A 72 9.96 -21.50 9.33
C ILE A 72 8.66 -22.23 9.05
N GLY A 73 8.01 -22.73 10.08
CA GLY A 73 6.73 -23.43 9.97
C GLY A 73 5.59 -22.54 9.50
N GLY A 74 4.57 -23.15 8.93
CA GLY A 74 3.39 -22.45 8.45
C GLY A 74 2.64 -21.73 9.56
N ASN A 75 1.91 -20.68 9.20
CA ASN A 75 1.17 -19.85 10.14
C ASN A 75 -0.12 -19.31 9.54
N TRP A 76 -1.08 -18.94 10.41
CA TRP A 76 -2.33 -18.30 10.05
C TRP A 76 -2.18 -16.78 10.04
N TYR A 77 -2.51 -16.16 8.92
CA TYR A 77 -2.62 -14.70 8.79
C TYR A 77 -4.08 -14.29 8.70
N ARG A 78 -4.41 -13.14 9.29
CA ARG A 78 -5.74 -12.59 9.12
C ARG A 78 -6.00 -12.30 7.65
N ASP A 79 -7.13 -12.76 7.15
CA ASP A 79 -7.57 -12.51 5.78
C ASP A 79 -7.72 -11.00 5.52
N ARG A 80 -7.39 -10.58 4.31
CA ARG A 80 -7.54 -9.21 3.83
C ARG A 80 -8.48 -9.22 2.63
N PRO A 81 -9.75 -8.83 2.79
CA PRO A 81 -10.70 -8.81 1.69
C PRO A 81 -10.16 -8.04 0.48
N GLY A 82 -10.19 -8.66 -0.69
CA GLY A 82 -9.65 -8.09 -1.92
C GLY A 82 -8.15 -8.26 -2.12
N TYR A 83 -7.49 -9.06 -1.27
CA TYR A 83 -6.07 -9.36 -1.40
C TYR A 83 -5.79 -10.85 -1.28
N VAL A 84 -4.76 -11.30 -1.99
CA VAL A 84 -4.20 -12.65 -1.91
C VAL A 84 -2.85 -12.58 -1.22
N TYR A 85 -2.61 -13.51 -0.29
CA TYR A 85 -1.31 -13.65 0.34
C TYR A 85 -0.36 -14.45 -0.54
N TYR A 86 0.78 -13.87 -0.86
CA TYR A 86 1.88 -14.52 -1.55
C TYR A 86 2.98 -14.85 -0.54
N GLN A 87 3.26 -16.15 -0.38
CA GLN A 87 4.26 -16.63 0.56
C GLN A 87 5.69 -16.31 0.11
N PRO A 88 6.68 -16.28 1.04
CA PRO A 88 8.07 -16.16 0.69
C PRO A 88 8.52 -17.34 -0.18
N ARG A 89 9.36 -17.07 -1.16
CA ARG A 89 9.91 -18.14 -2.01
C ARG A 89 11.30 -17.78 -2.50
N TRP A 90 12.09 -18.80 -2.77
CA TRP A 90 13.39 -18.66 -3.42
C TRP A 90 13.22 -18.73 -4.93
N GLU A 91 13.80 -17.79 -5.63
CA GLU A 91 13.84 -17.72 -7.08
C GLU A 91 15.27 -17.77 -7.54
N ARG A 92 15.56 -18.54 -8.59
CA ARG A 92 16.89 -18.58 -9.17
C ARG A 92 17.17 -17.29 -9.94
N ASP A 93 18.34 -16.71 -9.69
CA ASP A 93 18.77 -15.48 -10.32
C ASP A 93 20.25 -15.66 -10.75
N GLY A 94 20.46 -16.12 -11.97
CA GLY A 94 21.76 -16.54 -12.46
C GLY A 94 22.33 -17.69 -11.63
N ASP A 95 23.52 -17.48 -11.03
CA ASP A 95 24.21 -18.46 -10.20
C ASP A 95 23.81 -18.41 -8.73
N HIS A 96 22.88 -17.53 -8.37
CA HIS A 96 22.46 -17.32 -7.00
C HIS A 96 20.96 -17.57 -6.83
N TRP A 97 20.56 -17.67 -5.57
CA TRP A 97 19.16 -17.78 -5.17
C TRP A 97 18.76 -16.52 -4.42
N ARG A 98 17.67 -15.90 -4.87
CA ARG A 98 17.11 -14.68 -4.28
C ARG A 98 15.84 -15.01 -3.50
N MET A 99 15.76 -14.52 -2.26
CA MET A 99 14.53 -14.62 -1.48
C MET A 99 13.55 -13.53 -1.90
N ARG A 100 12.41 -13.93 -2.43
CA ARG A 100 11.26 -13.06 -2.57
C ARG A 100 10.47 -13.05 -1.27
N ARG A 101 10.30 -11.88 -0.68
CA ARG A 101 9.57 -11.74 0.58
C ARG A 101 8.07 -11.95 0.37
N ALA A 102 7.38 -12.35 1.44
CA ALA A 102 5.93 -12.40 1.44
C ALA A 102 5.31 -11.02 1.21
N TYR A 103 4.18 -10.99 0.53
CA TYR A 103 3.40 -9.77 0.34
C TYR A 103 1.92 -10.09 0.13
N TRP A 104 1.09 -9.06 0.30
CA TRP A 104 -0.32 -9.10 -0.08
C TRP A 104 -0.49 -8.41 -1.43
N GLY A 105 -0.89 -9.14 -2.44
CA GLY A 105 -1.24 -8.60 -3.77
C GLY A 105 -2.74 -8.39 -3.90
N ARG A 106 -3.17 -7.47 -4.75
CA ARG A 106 -4.58 -7.34 -5.09
C ARG A 106 -5.09 -8.61 -5.74
N ASP A 107 -6.28 -9.03 -5.34
CA ASP A 107 -7.02 -10.07 -6.04
C ASP A 107 -7.79 -9.44 -7.21
N GLU A 108 -7.34 -9.70 -8.42
CA GLU A 108 -7.98 -9.16 -9.64
C GLU A 108 -9.38 -9.75 -9.87
N HIS A 109 -9.69 -10.90 -9.26
CA HIS A 109 -10.97 -11.56 -9.35
C HIS A 109 -11.91 -11.18 -8.21
N TRP A 110 -11.42 -10.43 -7.23
CA TRP A 110 -12.24 -10.01 -6.11
C TRP A 110 -13.30 -9.00 -6.55
N ARG A 111 -14.50 -9.51 -6.71
CA ARG A 111 -15.69 -8.67 -6.85
C ARG A 111 -16.19 -8.41 -5.44
N GLY A 112 -15.87 -7.24 -4.88
CA GLY A 112 -16.42 -6.81 -3.59
C GLY A 112 -17.92 -7.07 -3.59
N ARG A 113 -18.51 -7.35 -2.45
CA ARG A 113 -19.97 -7.35 -2.32
C ARG A 113 -20.45 -5.99 -2.80
N HIS A 114 -20.91 -5.94 -4.04
CA HIS A 114 -21.71 -4.82 -4.48
C HIS A 114 -22.95 -4.86 -3.59
N ASP A 115 -23.00 -3.93 -2.67
CA ASP A 115 -24.23 -3.62 -1.99
C ASP A 115 -25.21 -3.21 -3.11
N ASN A 116 -26.03 -4.20 -3.52
CA ASN A 116 -27.01 -3.99 -4.58
C ASN A 116 -28.02 -2.99 -4.09
N GLY A 117 -27.61 -1.70 -4.05
CA GLY A 117 -28.45 -0.51 -4.17
C GLY A 117 -29.86 -0.52 -3.58
N ARG A 118 -30.15 -1.30 -2.52
CA ARG A 118 -31.45 -1.31 -1.85
C ARG A 118 -31.79 -0.01 -1.10
N HIS A 119 -30.87 0.94 -1.03
CA HIS A 119 -31.11 2.19 -0.32
C HIS A 119 -31.45 3.39 -1.21
N ARG A 120 -31.51 3.25 -2.54
CA ARG A 120 -31.89 4.37 -3.43
C ARG A 120 -33.37 4.48 -3.73
N GLY A 121 -34.21 3.56 -3.24
CA GLY A 121 -35.67 3.55 -3.49
C GLY A 121 -36.53 4.26 -2.45
N TRP A 122 -35.97 4.58 -1.26
CA TRP A 122 -36.83 5.05 -0.15
C TRP A 122 -37.21 6.53 -0.21
N TYR A 123 -36.54 7.35 -0.98
CA TYR A 123 -36.77 8.82 -0.94
C TYR A 123 -37.56 9.39 -2.12
N LYS A 124 -38.24 8.55 -2.91
CA LYS A 124 -38.95 9.04 -4.11
C LYS A 124 -40.51 9.04 -4.04
N HIS A 125 -41.09 8.72 -2.91
CA HIS A 125 -42.56 8.73 -2.81
C HIS A 125 -43.04 9.52 -1.59
N HIS A 126 -42.85 10.80 -1.60
CA HIS A 126 -43.71 11.79 -0.95
C HIS A 126 -43.62 13.06 -1.77
N GLY A 127 -44.27 13.01 -2.91
CA GLY A 127 -44.70 14.19 -3.68
C GLY A 127 -46.21 14.23 -3.59
N ASP A 128 -46.72 15.14 -2.80
CA ASP A 128 -48.13 15.41 -2.61
C ASP A 128 -48.77 15.74 -3.94
N HIS A 129 -49.76 14.94 -4.34
CA HIS A 129 -50.71 15.33 -5.35
C HIS A 129 -51.94 15.81 -4.63
N ASP A 130 -51.94 17.11 -4.37
CA ASP A 130 -53.11 17.87 -4.04
C ASP A 130 -53.91 18.05 -5.34
N HIS A 131 -55.02 17.33 -5.49
CA HIS A 131 -56.00 17.56 -6.53
C HIS A 131 -57.18 18.28 -5.91
N GLY A 132 -57.21 19.59 -6.17
CA GLY A 132 -58.33 20.42 -5.86
C GLY A 132 -59.59 19.98 -6.61
N ASP A 133 -60.64 19.81 -5.85
CA ASP A 133 -62.00 19.64 -6.34
C ASP A 133 -62.44 20.88 -7.08
N HIS A 134 -62.91 20.71 -8.29
CA HIS A 134 -63.75 21.71 -9.01
C HIS A 134 -65.14 21.16 -9.06
N ASP A 135 -65.96 21.74 -8.20
CA ASP A 135 -67.41 21.73 -8.34
C ASP A 135 -67.80 22.51 -9.58
N HIS A 136 -68.65 21.90 -10.39
CA HIS A 136 -69.49 22.58 -11.37
C HIS A 136 -70.93 22.04 -11.28
N ASP A 137 -71.81 23.00 -11.13
CA ASP A 137 -73.24 22.97 -11.13
C ASP A 137 -73.92 21.99 -12.13
#